data_606f9a9907125ff3ea69cfa0cef234e0
#
_entry.id   606f9a9907125ff3ea69cfa0cef234e0
#
_cell.length_a   1.000
_cell.length_b   1.000
_cell.length_c   1.000
_cell.angle_alpha   90.00
_cell.angle_beta   90.00
_cell.angle_gamma   90.00
#
_symmetry.space_group_name_H-M   'P 1'
#
loop_
_entity.id
_entity.type
_entity.pdbx_description
1 polymer ?
#
loop_
_entity_poly.entity_id
_entity_poly.type
_entity_poly.pdbx_seq_one_letter_code
_entity_poly.pdbx_strand_id
1 'polypeptide(L)'
;MDFNLIIIGGGPGGYKTATYAASKGLTVLVVEKDELGGTCLNRGCIPTKTYARLAEVIETMKDAGSYALDGVTYNFDFAKAFARKQQVVETLRGGIATLLSASGITLVKGMAVMKDAHTVVVDGKDYSADNIIIATGSVSKSLPIPDLDKEMVCDSDWLLDTDVLPKRICIVGAGVIGMEFASILNSFGCEVTVVEFLKECLPPIDSDIAKRLRKCLEKRGVTFYMQSALKGAASGKVTFERKGKVTEVEADKVLLAVGRKPLTDGLGLDEVGIKYDAKGIAVDDNMLTSVENVYAIGDVNGRQMLAHAAEMQGKRAVNAIVGCGDDIRFDVMPAAVFTLPEAASVGKTEDALKAEGADYRSIKHYYRANGKAVAMNETEGMLKLLTDAGGKVVGCHVYGAHAADLVQEVSALMCQNITVEKLDDITHIHPTLSEIIVG
;
A
#
# COMPACT_ATOMS: atom_id res chain seq x y z
N MET A 1 -31.29 -2.93 20.01
CA MET A 1 -30.22 -3.49 19.16
C MET A 1 -29.27 -4.29 20.05
N ASP A 2 -28.66 -5.34 19.47
CA ASP A 2 -27.74 -6.21 20.25
C ASP A 2 -26.38 -5.53 20.48
N PHE A 3 -26.01 -4.64 19.54
CA PHE A 3 -24.75 -3.91 19.55
C PHE A 3 -24.97 -2.43 19.24
N ASN A 4 -24.00 -1.56 19.60
CA ASN A 4 -23.97 -0.18 19.11
C ASN A 4 -23.36 -0.11 17.71
N LEU A 5 -22.45 -1.05 17.37
CA LEU A 5 -21.73 -1.03 16.11
C LEU A 5 -21.45 -2.46 15.61
N ILE A 6 -21.80 -2.72 14.34
CA ILE A 6 -21.33 -3.88 13.60
C ILE A 6 -20.29 -3.41 12.58
N ILE A 7 -19.16 -4.11 12.50
CA ILE A 7 -18.10 -3.88 11.49
C ILE A 7 -17.98 -5.11 10.60
N ILE A 8 -18.17 -4.93 9.30
CA ILE A 8 -18.07 -6.01 8.31
C ILE A 8 -16.66 -5.99 7.71
N GLY A 9 -15.81 -6.94 8.11
CA GLY A 9 -14.41 -7.08 7.71
C GLY A 9 -13.45 -6.83 8.86
N GLY A 10 -12.51 -7.75 9.07
CA GLY A 10 -11.48 -7.74 10.12
C GLY A 10 -10.09 -7.30 9.64
N GLY A 11 -10.02 -6.57 8.50
CA GLY A 11 -8.79 -5.94 8.01
C GLY A 11 -8.32 -4.76 8.87
N PRO A 12 -7.24 -4.03 8.48
CA PRO A 12 -6.71 -2.91 9.27
C PRO A 12 -7.75 -1.84 9.61
N GLY A 13 -8.59 -1.46 8.65
CA GLY A 13 -9.72 -0.57 8.90
C GLY A 13 -10.69 -1.15 9.94
N GLY A 14 -11.06 -2.43 9.81
CA GLY A 14 -12.04 -3.06 10.69
C GLY A 14 -11.56 -3.26 12.11
N TYR A 15 -10.47 -4.01 12.33
CA TYR A 15 -10.04 -4.33 13.70
C TYR A 15 -9.55 -3.10 14.48
N LYS A 16 -8.90 -2.14 13.83
CA LYS A 16 -8.48 -0.88 14.48
C LYS A 16 -9.68 -0.01 14.83
N THR A 17 -10.65 0.09 13.93
CA THR A 17 -11.92 0.81 14.19
C THR A 17 -12.68 0.16 15.35
N ALA A 18 -12.73 -1.17 15.40
CA ALA A 18 -13.39 -1.90 16.49
C ALA A 18 -12.77 -1.57 17.85
N THR A 19 -11.43 -1.61 17.95
CA THR A 19 -10.74 -1.28 19.21
C THR A 19 -10.93 0.19 19.59
N TYR A 20 -10.93 1.10 18.62
CA TYR A 20 -11.19 2.51 18.88
C TYR A 20 -12.64 2.74 19.34
N ALA A 21 -13.63 2.10 18.70
CA ALA A 21 -15.04 2.20 19.10
C ALA A 21 -15.27 1.64 20.51
N ALA A 22 -14.68 0.48 20.84
CA ALA A 22 -14.73 -0.07 22.19
C ALA A 22 -14.12 0.88 23.24
N SER A 23 -13.01 1.55 22.90
CA SER A 23 -12.41 2.57 23.79
C SER A 23 -13.29 3.80 24.02
N LYS A 24 -14.29 4.02 23.16
CA LYS A 24 -15.33 5.04 23.30
C LYS A 24 -16.58 4.53 24.03
N GLY A 25 -16.56 3.30 24.53
CA GLY A 25 -17.66 2.69 25.29
C GLY A 25 -18.73 2.03 24.44
N LEU A 26 -18.51 1.85 23.13
CA LEU A 26 -19.47 1.17 22.25
C LEU A 26 -19.33 -0.35 22.40
N THR A 27 -20.47 -1.06 22.37
CA THR A 27 -20.50 -2.51 22.19
C THR A 27 -20.34 -2.83 20.71
N VAL A 28 -19.31 -3.64 20.38
CA VAL A 28 -18.89 -3.86 18.99
C VAL A 28 -18.95 -5.34 18.61
N LEU A 29 -19.52 -5.61 17.45
CA LEU A 29 -19.41 -6.88 16.72
C LEU A 29 -18.53 -6.70 15.50
N VAL A 30 -17.52 -7.55 15.32
CA VAL A 30 -16.75 -7.68 14.08
C VAL A 30 -17.13 -8.98 13.39
N VAL A 31 -17.47 -8.90 12.11
CA VAL A 31 -17.71 -10.07 11.26
C VAL A 31 -16.56 -10.21 10.27
N GLU A 32 -15.86 -11.35 10.28
CA GLU A 32 -14.77 -11.65 9.33
C GLU A 32 -15.00 -13.00 8.66
N LYS A 33 -14.95 -13.02 7.34
CA LYS A 33 -15.21 -14.24 6.56
C LYS A 33 -14.00 -15.16 6.42
N ASP A 34 -12.79 -14.59 6.52
CA ASP A 34 -11.53 -15.31 6.30
C ASP A 34 -10.65 -15.18 7.56
N GLU A 35 -9.49 -14.61 7.46
CA GLU A 35 -8.53 -14.47 8.55
C GLU A 35 -8.41 -13.02 9.02
N LEU A 36 -8.33 -12.84 10.35
CA LEU A 36 -8.10 -11.52 10.95
C LEU A 36 -6.85 -10.84 10.38
N GLY A 37 -6.92 -9.51 10.21
CA GLY A 37 -5.86 -8.71 9.64
C GLY A 37 -6.05 -8.44 8.14
N GLY A 38 -7.01 -9.13 7.48
CA GLY A 38 -7.38 -8.90 6.08
C GLY A 38 -6.22 -9.04 5.09
N THR A 39 -6.34 -8.42 3.93
CA THR A 39 -5.32 -8.47 2.87
C THR A 39 -3.95 -7.99 3.36
N CYS A 40 -3.88 -6.87 4.07
CA CYS A 40 -2.61 -6.27 4.48
C CYS A 40 -1.74 -7.21 5.31
N LEU A 41 -2.31 -7.87 6.32
CA LEU A 41 -1.56 -8.79 7.17
C LEU A 41 -1.29 -10.13 6.51
N ASN A 42 -2.29 -10.70 5.84
CA ASN A 42 -2.21 -12.10 5.42
C ASN A 42 -1.57 -12.28 4.04
N ARG A 43 -1.82 -11.34 3.10
CA ARG A 43 -1.41 -11.47 1.68
C ARG A 43 -1.12 -10.13 1.00
N GLY A 44 -0.55 -9.17 1.76
CA GLY A 44 -0.23 -7.82 1.27
C GLY A 44 0.98 -7.23 1.97
N CYS A 45 0.77 -6.19 2.78
CA CYS A 45 1.83 -5.37 3.36
C CYS A 45 2.87 -6.19 4.13
N ILE A 46 2.44 -6.98 5.12
CA ILE A 46 3.35 -7.65 6.05
C ILE A 46 4.19 -8.74 5.37
N PRO A 47 3.60 -9.69 4.61
CA PRO A 47 4.40 -10.69 3.91
C PRO A 47 5.34 -10.07 2.88
N THR A 48 4.89 -9.05 2.12
CA THR A 48 5.74 -8.34 1.16
C THR A 48 6.92 -7.64 1.85
N LYS A 49 6.70 -6.93 2.97
CA LYS A 49 7.77 -6.24 3.71
C LYS A 49 8.71 -7.21 4.40
N THR A 50 8.25 -8.41 4.75
CA THR A 50 9.13 -9.49 5.22
C THR A 50 10.10 -9.91 4.11
N TYR A 51 9.63 -10.04 2.88
CA TYR A 51 10.49 -10.32 1.72
C TYR A 51 11.36 -9.13 1.31
N ALA A 52 10.85 -7.89 1.39
CA ALA A 52 11.64 -6.69 1.14
C ALA A 52 12.85 -6.61 2.09
N ARG A 53 12.63 -6.85 3.40
CA ARG A 53 13.75 -6.91 4.36
C ARG A 53 14.76 -8.00 4.04
N LEU A 54 14.31 -9.16 3.58
CA LEU A 54 15.23 -10.21 3.15
C LEU A 54 16.01 -9.81 1.90
N ALA A 55 15.36 -9.13 0.95
CA ALA A 55 16.02 -8.58 -0.23
C ALA A 55 17.13 -7.58 0.14
N GLU A 56 16.89 -6.67 1.12
CA GLU A 56 17.92 -5.79 1.65
C GLU A 56 19.11 -6.55 2.22
N VAL A 57 18.86 -7.61 3.01
CA VAL A 57 19.93 -8.44 3.58
C VAL A 57 20.75 -9.10 2.47
N ILE A 58 20.10 -9.62 1.43
CA ILE A 58 20.78 -10.23 0.29
C ILE A 58 21.64 -9.21 -0.46
N GLU A 59 21.12 -8.00 -0.70
CA GLU A 59 21.89 -6.95 -1.38
C GLU A 59 23.08 -6.49 -0.52
N THR A 60 22.91 -6.34 0.79
CA THR A 60 24.01 -6.06 1.72
C THR A 60 25.08 -7.17 1.66
N MET A 61 24.69 -8.44 1.59
CA MET A 61 25.63 -9.55 1.44
C MET A 61 26.36 -9.53 0.10
N LYS A 62 25.70 -9.14 -1.00
CA LYS A 62 26.33 -8.96 -2.30
C LYS A 62 27.36 -7.83 -2.30
N ASP A 63 27.09 -6.76 -1.54
CA ASP A 63 27.97 -5.57 -1.41
C ASP A 63 28.89 -5.60 -0.19
N ALA A 64 29.08 -6.77 0.44
CA ALA A 64 29.83 -6.93 1.68
C ALA A 64 31.27 -6.38 1.60
N GLY A 65 31.92 -6.44 0.41
CA GLY A 65 33.25 -5.86 0.18
C GLY A 65 33.33 -4.36 0.42
N SER A 66 32.26 -3.60 0.18
CA SER A 66 32.17 -2.18 0.49
C SER A 66 32.24 -1.90 2.00
N TYR A 67 31.97 -2.91 2.83
CA TYR A 67 32.02 -2.86 4.30
C TYR A 67 33.25 -3.57 4.85
N ALA A 68 34.29 -3.79 4.05
CA ALA A 68 35.51 -4.51 4.40
C ALA A 68 35.28 -5.97 4.84
N LEU A 69 34.26 -6.62 4.31
CA LEU A 69 33.92 -8.02 4.57
C LEU A 69 34.21 -8.86 3.32
N ASP A 70 35.46 -9.32 3.18
CA ASP A 70 35.89 -10.13 2.04
C ASP A 70 35.49 -11.60 2.20
N GLY A 71 35.26 -12.26 1.06
CA GLY A 71 35.00 -13.71 1.03
C GLY A 71 33.63 -14.12 1.57
N VAL A 72 32.68 -13.19 1.69
CA VAL A 72 31.33 -13.50 2.13
C VAL A 72 30.63 -14.37 1.08
N THR A 73 30.13 -15.52 1.53
CA THR A 73 29.30 -16.43 0.73
C THR A 73 27.99 -16.70 1.45
N TYR A 74 26.91 -16.86 0.71
CA TYR A 74 25.63 -17.23 1.27
C TYR A 74 24.90 -18.20 0.35
N ASN A 75 23.99 -18.99 0.92
CA ASN A 75 23.04 -19.81 0.16
C ASN A 75 21.63 -19.32 0.46
N PHE A 76 20.94 -18.85 -0.56
CA PHE A 76 19.56 -18.39 -0.45
C PHE A 76 18.61 -19.59 -0.61
N ASP A 77 17.75 -19.80 0.39
CA ASP A 77 16.73 -20.86 0.43
C ASP A 77 15.34 -20.20 0.52
N PHE A 78 14.63 -20.20 -0.60
CA PHE A 78 13.32 -19.56 -0.69
C PHE A 78 12.26 -20.26 0.16
N ALA A 79 12.34 -21.58 0.36
CA ALA A 79 11.39 -22.30 1.22
C ALA A 79 11.52 -21.84 2.70
N LYS A 80 12.76 -21.58 3.17
CA LYS A 80 12.99 -20.99 4.50
C LYS A 80 12.52 -19.55 4.58
N ALA A 81 12.67 -18.78 3.51
CA ALA A 81 12.15 -17.42 3.43
C ALA A 81 10.60 -17.42 3.52
N PHE A 82 9.96 -18.33 2.82
CA PHE A 82 8.52 -18.56 2.89
C PHE A 82 8.07 -18.93 4.32
N ALA A 83 8.73 -19.92 4.94
CA ALA A 83 8.40 -20.33 6.32
C ALA A 83 8.55 -19.17 7.32
N ARG A 84 9.62 -18.35 7.20
CA ARG A 84 9.79 -17.14 8.03
C ARG A 84 8.65 -16.14 7.81
N LYS A 85 8.25 -15.89 6.57
CA LYS A 85 7.14 -15.00 6.24
C LYS A 85 5.84 -15.49 6.88
N GLN A 86 5.54 -16.78 6.83
CA GLN A 86 4.37 -17.38 7.45
C GLN A 86 4.39 -17.19 8.98
N GLN A 87 5.52 -17.43 9.63
CA GLN A 87 5.67 -17.22 11.06
C GLN A 87 5.39 -15.77 11.50
N VAL A 88 5.86 -14.77 10.71
CA VAL A 88 5.58 -13.34 10.97
C VAL A 88 4.08 -13.06 10.89
N VAL A 89 3.41 -13.56 9.85
CA VAL A 89 1.97 -13.40 9.66
C VAL A 89 1.18 -14.03 10.82
N GLU A 90 1.49 -15.26 11.19
CA GLU A 90 0.83 -15.98 12.29
C GLU A 90 1.00 -15.26 13.64
N THR A 91 2.22 -14.79 13.94
CA THR A 91 2.50 -14.03 15.17
C THR A 91 1.62 -12.79 15.26
N LEU A 92 1.52 -12.02 14.19
CA LEU A 92 0.72 -10.79 14.18
C LEU A 92 -0.78 -11.06 14.18
N ARG A 93 -1.23 -12.13 13.51
CA ARG A 93 -2.63 -12.57 13.53
C ARG A 93 -3.07 -12.93 14.96
N GLY A 94 -2.25 -13.69 15.68
CA GLY A 94 -2.47 -14.00 17.10
C GLY A 94 -2.55 -12.75 17.97
N GLY A 95 -1.69 -11.76 17.70
CA GLY A 95 -1.73 -10.46 18.37
C GLY A 95 -3.04 -9.70 18.16
N ILE A 96 -3.60 -9.71 16.94
CA ILE A 96 -4.90 -9.07 16.65
C ILE A 96 -6.02 -9.80 17.39
N ALA A 97 -6.04 -11.13 17.37
CA ALA A 97 -7.07 -11.91 18.10
C ALA A 97 -7.05 -11.60 19.61
N THR A 98 -5.85 -11.52 20.20
CA THR A 98 -5.66 -11.13 21.61
C THR A 98 -6.17 -9.72 21.87
N LEU A 99 -5.83 -8.76 20.99
CA LEU A 99 -6.26 -7.37 21.11
C LEU A 99 -7.79 -7.22 21.09
N LEU A 100 -8.46 -7.88 20.15
CA LEU A 100 -9.92 -7.86 20.05
C LEU A 100 -10.58 -8.47 21.29
N SER A 101 -10.11 -9.62 21.75
CA SER A 101 -10.60 -10.27 22.97
C SER A 101 -10.43 -9.39 24.21
N ALA A 102 -9.25 -8.78 24.38
CA ALA A 102 -8.96 -7.90 25.53
C ALA A 102 -9.83 -6.62 25.53
N SER A 103 -10.29 -6.18 24.37
CA SER A 103 -11.17 -5.02 24.23
C SER A 103 -12.66 -5.34 24.41
N GLY A 104 -13.02 -6.60 24.71
CA GLY A 104 -14.42 -7.03 24.88
C GLY A 104 -15.23 -7.03 23.58
N ILE A 105 -14.56 -7.11 22.44
CA ILE A 105 -15.20 -7.10 21.13
C ILE A 105 -15.69 -8.50 20.79
N THR A 106 -16.95 -8.60 20.36
CA THR A 106 -17.51 -9.86 19.85
C THR A 106 -17.00 -10.10 18.43
N LEU A 107 -16.42 -11.28 18.18
CA LEU A 107 -15.97 -11.70 16.86
C LEU A 107 -16.86 -12.84 16.35
N VAL A 108 -17.39 -12.70 15.14
CA VAL A 108 -18.13 -13.76 14.44
C VAL A 108 -17.41 -14.05 13.12
N LYS A 109 -17.06 -15.33 12.90
CA LYS A 109 -16.51 -15.79 11.63
C LYS A 109 -17.67 -16.19 10.71
N GLY A 110 -17.69 -15.62 9.51
CA GLY A 110 -18.72 -15.92 8.51
C GLY A 110 -18.86 -14.79 7.48
N MET A 111 -19.61 -15.06 6.43
CA MET A 111 -19.91 -14.05 5.40
C MET A 111 -21.10 -13.20 5.82
N ALA A 112 -20.89 -11.90 5.92
CA ALA A 112 -21.90 -10.94 6.29
C ALA A 112 -22.68 -10.45 5.06
N VAL A 113 -24.00 -10.42 5.15
CA VAL A 113 -24.90 -9.81 4.16
C VAL A 113 -25.80 -8.81 4.89
N MET A 114 -25.89 -7.60 4.41
CA MET A 114 -26.81 -6.60 4.97
C MET A 114 -28.25 -6.92 4.58
N LYS A 115 -29.14 -6.93 5.57
CA LYS A 115 -30.58 -7.12 5.39
C LYS A 115 -31.31 -5.78 5.34
N ASP A 116 -30.86 -4.83 6.15
CA ASP A 116 -31.33 -3.45 6.23
C ASP A 116 -30.23 -2.57 6.86
N ALA A 117 -30.54 -1.29 7.17
CA ALA A 117 -29.60 -0.33 7.74
C ALA A 117 -29.11 -0.69 9.16
N HIS A 118 -29.70 -1.67 9.81
CA HIS A 118 -29.43 -2.04 11.20
C HIS A 118 -29.19 -3.53 11.41
N THR A 119 -29.39 -4.35 10.38
CA THR A 119 -29.34 -5.82 10.49
C THR A 119 -28.37 -6.42 9.48
N VAL A 120 -27.47 -7.25 10.00
CA VAL A 120 -26.52 -8.06 9.22
C VAL A 120 -26.82 -9.54 9.46
N VAL A 121 -26.90 -10.30 8.38
CA VAL A 121 -27.07 -11.76 8.42
C VAL A 121 -25.73 -12.44 8.26
N VAL A 122 -25.39 -13.35 9.15
CA VAL A 122 -24.17 -14.19 9.05
C VAL A 122 -24.59 -15.63 9.22
N ASP A 123 -24.37 -16.46 8.20
CA ASP A 123 -24.75 -17.89 8.20
C ASP A 123 -26.21 -18.15 8.64
N GLY A 124 -27.12 -17.30 8.18
CA GLY A 124 -28.55 -17.39 8.46
C GLY A 124 -28.99 -16.85 9.82
N LYS A 125 -28.09 -16.29 10.63
CA LYS A 125 -28.39 -15.65 11.90
C LYS A 125 -28.34 -14.13 11.79
N ASP A 126 -29.39 -13.46 12.25
CA ASP A 126 -29.50 -12.01 12.31
C ASP A 126 -28.72 -11.45 13.51
N TYR A 127 -28.01 -10.34 13.27
CA TYR A 127 -27.35 -9.50 14.27
C TYR A 127 -27.76 -8.05 14.04
N SER A 128 -28.14 -7.34 15.10
CA SER A 128 -28.64 -5.97 14.99
C SER A 128 -27.73 -4.95 15.68
N ALA A 129 -27.60 -3.74 15.07
CA ALA A 129 -26.85 -2.66 15.65
C ALA A 129 -27.43 -1.27 15.35
N ASP A 130 -27.08 -0.28 16.17
CA ASP A 130 -27.44 1.10 15.93
C ASP A 130 -26.74 1.64 14.67
N ASN A 131 -25.49 1.20 14.38
CA ASN A 131 -24.70 1.61 13.23
C ASN A 131 -23.99 0.40 12.60
N ILE A 132 -23.70 0.49 11.29
CA ILE A 132 -22.91 -0.50 10.54
C ILE A 132 -21.75 0.20 9.85
N ILE A 133 -20.55 -0.39 9.93
CA ILE A 133 -19.37 0.03 9.13
C ILE A 133 -18.98 -1.09 8.17
N ILE A 134 -18.97 -0.80 6.86
CA ILE A 134 -18.51 -1.70 5.82
C ILE A 134 -17.01 -1.48 5.63
N ALA A 135 -16.20 -2.51 5.92
CA ALA A 135 -14.72 -2.49 5.86
C ALA A 135 -14.18 -3.70 5.08
N THR A 136 -14.88 -4.10 4.02
CA THR A 136 -14.62 -5.33 3.25
C THR A 136 -13.39 -5.26 2.35
N GLY A 137 -12.82 -4.07 2.16
CA GLY A 137 -11.56 -3.90 1.45
C GLY A 137 -11.69 -4.01 -0.07
N SER A 138 -10.74 -4.70 -0.70
CA SER A 138 -10.62 -4.81 -2.14
C SER A 138 -10.08 -6.17 -2.58
N VAL A 139 -10.17 -6.46 -3.89
CA VAL A 139 -9.59 -7.64 -4.55
C VAL A 139 -8.75 -7.23 -5.74
N SER A 140 -7.83 -8.09 -6.18
CA SER A 140 -7.01 -7.88 -7.37
C SER A 140 -7.88 -7.73 -8.62
N LYS A 141 -7.52 -6.79 -9.50
CA LYS A 141 -8.16 -6.66 -10.82
C LYS A 141 -7.65 -7.73 -11.77
N SER A 142 -8.54 -8.32 -12.54
CA SER A 142 -8.19 -9.12 -13.71
C SER A 142 -8.21 -8.29 -14.99
N LEU A 143 -7.54 -8.76 -16.03
CA LEU A 143 -7.62 -8.17 -17.37
C LEU A 143 -8.50 -9.05 -18.26
N PRO A 144 -9.41 -8.47 -19.06
CA PRO A 144 -10.27 -9.20 -19.98
C PRO A 144 -9.50 -9.54 -21.28
N ILE A 145 -8.40 -10.28 -21.16
CA ILE A 145 -7.58 -10.74 -22.28
C ILE A 145 -7.88 -12.21 -22.50
N PRO A 146 -8.29 -12.62 -23.73
CA PRO A 146 -8.77 -13.98 -24.01
C PRO A 146 -7.69 -15.07 -23.80
N ASP A 147 -6.46 -14.79 -24.19
CA ASP A 147 -5.38 -15.79 -24.28
C ASP A 147 -4.44 -15.74 -23.06
N LEU A 148 -5.00 -15.68 -21.86
CA LEU A 148 -4.24 -15.78 -20.63
C LEU A 148 -4.28 -17.21 -20.08
N ASP A 149 -3.15 -17.90 -20.13
CA ASP A 149 -2.97 -19.22 -19.50
C ASP A 149 -3.06 -19.08 -17.97
N LYS A 150 -4.09 -19.70 -17.38
CA LYS A 150 -4.38 -19.63 -15.95
C LYS A 150 -3.32 -20.26 -15.06
N GLU A 151 -2.52 -21.18 -15.59
CA GLU A 151 -1.41 -21.77 -14.85
C GLU A 151 -0.17 -20.87 -14.87
N MET A 152 -0.01 -20.10 -15.94
CA MET A 152 1.10 -19.16 -16.10
C MET A 152 0.84 -17.83 -15.40
N VAL A 153 -0.41 -17.36 -15.39
CA VAL A 153 -0.82 -16.06 -14.83
C VAL A 153 -1.22 -16.19 -13.37
N CYS A 154 -0.71 -15.28 -12.55
CA CYS A 154 -1.01 -15.22 -11.13
C CYS A 154 -1.25 -13.77 -10.67
N ASP A 155 -1.77 -13.62 -9.47
CA ASP A 155 -1.84 -12.35 -8.74
C ASP A 155 -0.82 -12.31 -7.58
N SER A 156 -0.85 -11.23 -6.81
CA SER A 156 0.04 -11.07 -5.66
C SER A 156 -0.24 -12.06 -4.55
N ASP A 157 -1.48 -12.51 -4.40
CA ASP A 157 -1.88 -13.46 -3.36
C ASP A 157 -1.20 -14.81 -3.61
N TRP A 158 -1.26 -15.31 -4.86
CA TRP A 158 -0.56 -16.53 -5.27
C TRP A 158 0.96 -16.42 -5.06
N LEU A 159 1.56 -15.28 -5.46
CA LEU A 159 3.01 -15.08 -5.34
C LEU A 159 3.49 -15.05 -3.89
N LEU A 160 2.64 -14.60 -2.96
CA LEU A 160 2.93 -14.62 -1.53
C LEU A 160 2.61 -15.97 -0.88
N ASP A 161 1.88 -16.86 -1.54
CA ASP A 161 1.48 -18.17 -1.00
C ASP A 161 2.22 -19.37 -1.62
N THR A 162 3.14 -19.12 -2.55
CA THR A 162 4.01 -20.14 -3.13
C THR A 162 5.35 -20.26 -2.38
N ASP A 163 5.88 -21.46 -2.27
CA ASP A 163 7.23 -21.76 -1.81
C ASP A 163 8.23 -22.00 -2.96
N VAL A 164 7.76 -21.82 -4.20
CA VAL A 164 8.55 -22.00 -5.43
C VAL A 164 8.86 -20.65 -6.07
N LEU A 165 10.13 -20.31 -6.17
CA LEU A 165 10.60 -19.09 -6.81
C LEU A 165 10.72 -19.30 -8.33
N PRO A 166 10.00 -18.51 -9.19
CA PRO A 166 10.17 -18.59 -10.64
C PRO A 166 11.56 -18.08 -11.05
N LYS A 167 12.17 -18.68 -12.08
CA LYS A 167 13.44 -18.17 -12.62
C LYS A 167 13.23 -16.90 -13.41
N ARG A 168 12.17 -16.84 -14.21
CA ARG A 168 11.80 -15.68 -15.05
C ARG A 168 10.37 -15.28 -14.74
N ILE A 169 10.17 -14.01 -14.43
CA ILE A 169 8.84 -13.46 -14.16
C ILE A 169 8.58 -12.22 -15.00
N CYS A 170 7.42 -12.16 -15.62
CA CYS A 170 6.91 -10.95 -16.23
C CYS A 170 5.86 -10.32 -15.31
N ILE A 171 6.06 -9.06 -14.91
CA ILE A 171 5.15 -8.30 -14.08
C ILE A 171 4.39 -7.33 -14.98
N VAL A 172 3.08 -7.45 -15.02
CA VAL A 172 2.18 -6.56 -15.78
C VAL A 172 1.59 -5.52 -14.86
N GLY A 173 2.01 -4.28 -15.06
CA GLY A 173 1.69 -3.13 -14.21
C GLY A 173 2.87 -2.71 -13.33
N ALA A 174 3.29 -1.45 -13.47
CA ALA A 174 4.35 -0.83 -12.68
C ALA A 174 3.79 0.11 -11.60
N GLY A 175 2.67 -0.26 -10.98
CA GLY A 175 2.16 0.35 -9.75
C GLY A 175 2.97 -0.11 -8.52
N VAL A 176 2.52 0.26 -7.30
CA VAL A 176 3.21 -0.06 -6.04
C VAL A 176 3.52 -1.55 -5.92
N ILE A 177 2.51 -2.41 -6.10
CA ILE A 177 2.65 -3.88 -6.00
C ILE A 177 3.68 -4.38 -7.01
N GLY A 178 3.54 -3.98 -8.29
CA GLY A 178 4.45 -4.45 -9.36
C GLY A 178 5.89 -4.02 -9.13
N MET A 179 6.12 -2.78 -8.68
CA MET A 179 7.47 -2.26 -8.42
C MET A 179 8.12 -2.90 -7.19
N GLU A 180 7.37 -3.15 -6.10
CA GLU A 180 7.88 -3.85 -4.93
C GLU A 180 8.30 -5.29 -5.29
N PHE A 181 7.44 -6.04 -5.99
CA PHE A 181 7.80 -7.40 -6.42
C PHE A 181 8.94 -7.40 -7.45
N ALA A 182 9.01 -6.41 -8.35
CA ALA A 182 10.13 -6.29 -9.28
C ALA A 182 11.47 -6.15 -8.52
N SER A 183 11.51 -5.30 -7.49
CA SER A 183 12.68 -5.10 -6.65
C SER A 183 13.04 -6.35 -5.85
N ILE A 184 12.07 -6.95 -5.17
CA ILE A 184 12.26 -8.13 -4.30
C ILE A 184 12.74 -9.33 -5.10
N LEU A 185 12.04 -9.67 -6.19
CA LEU A 185 12.33 -10.86 -6.98
C LEU A 185 13.67 -10.74 -7.74
N ASN A 186 14.00 -9.53 -8.20
CA ASN A 186 15.33 -9.27 -8.75
C ASN A 186 16.45 -9.53 -7.72
N SER A 187 16.29 -9.06 -6.48
CA SER A 187 17.24 -9.32 -5.40
C SER A 187 17.36 -10.82 -5.09
N PHE A 188 16.25 -11.57 -5.21
CA PHE A 188 16.23 -13.03 -5.02
C PHE A 188 16.87 -13.81 -6.20
N GLY A 189 17.24 -13.12 -7.27
CA GLY A 189 17.92 -13.71 -8.43
C GLY A 189 17.01 -14.11 -9.57
N CYS A 190 15.74 -13.69 -9.56
CA CYS A 190 14.85 -13.86 -10.71
C CYS A 190 15.24 -12.90 -11.85
N GLU A 191 15.09 -13.37 -13.09
CA GLU A 191 15.05 -12.49 -14.26
C GLU A 191 13.67 -11.81 -14.30
N VAL A 192 13.66 -10.48 -14.14
CA VAL A 192 12.42 -9.70 -14.00
C VAL A 192 12.21 -8.79 -15.20
N THR A 193 11.06 -8.95 -15.86
CA THR A 193 10.56 -8.05 -16.91
C THR A 193 9.28 -7.38 -16.42
N VAL A 194 9.20 -6.05 -16.56
CA VAL A 194 8.00 -5.26 -16.23
C VAL A 194 7.39 -4.69 -17.50
N VAL A 195 6.10 -4.94 -17.73
CA VAL A 195 5.32 -4.42 -18.84
C VAL A 195 4.29 -3.43 -18.30
N GLU A 196 4.39 -2.17 -18.68
CA GLU A 196 3.54 -1.09 -18.17
C GLU A 196 2.85 -0.34 -19.32
N PHE A 197 1.54 -0.18 -19.20
CA PHE A 197 0.72 0.54 -20.17
C PHE A 197 0.99 2.04 -20.18
N LEU A 198 1.25 2.63 -19.02
CA LEU A 198 1.49 4.05 -18.85
C LEU A 198 2.90 4.47 -19.32
N LYS A 199 3.12 5.77 -19.40
CA LYS A 199 4.39 6.35 -19.80
C LYS A 199 5.47 6.20 -18.71
N GLU A 200 5.07 6.22 -17.44
CA GLU A 200 5.97 6.08 -16.29
C GLU A 200 5.34 5.17 -15.22
N CYS A 201 6.16 4.57 -14.36
CA CYS A 201 5.74 3.78 -13.22
C CYS A 201 5.16 4.67 -12.10
N LEU A 202 4.52 4.04 -11.12
CA LEU A 202 4.04 4.67 -9.89
C LEU A 202 3.21 5.95 -10.12
N PRO A 203 2.08 5.91 -10.82
CA PRO A 203 1.29 7.09 -11.17
C PRO A 203 0.95 8.05 -10.01
N PRO A 204 0.76 7.59 -8.75
CA PRO A 204 0.48 8.49 -7.61
C PRO A 204 1.72 9.23 -7.09
N ILE A 205 2.93 8.85 -7.50
CA ILE A 205 4.17 9.46 -7.05
C ILE A 205 4.63 10.52 -8.06
N ASP A 206 5.33 11.56 -7.58
CA ASP A 206 5.95 12.59 -8.43
C ASP A 206 6.78 11.94 -9.55
N SER A 207 6.55 12.34 -10.79
CA SER A 207 7.14 11.70 -11.97
C SER A 207 8.67 11.75 -12.04
N ASP A 208 9.31 12.76 -11.43
CA ASP A 208 10.79 12.85 -11.33
C ASP A 208 11.32 11.74 -10.40
N ILE A 209 10.64 11.52 -9.26
CA ILE A 209 10.96 10.43 -8.31
C ILE A 209 10.73 9.05 -8.94
N ALA A 210 9.56 8.82 -9.52
CA ALA A 210 9.21 7.56 -10.16
C ALA A 210 10.21 7.16 -11.25
N LYS A 211 10.57 8.11 -12.13
CA LYS A 211 11.56 7.92 -13.19
C LYS A 211 12.95 7.57 -12.67
N ARG A 212 13.38 8.21 -11.56
CA ARG A 212 14.69 7.94 -10.95
C ARG A 212 14.71 6.56 -10.33
N LEU A 213 13.67 6.19 -9.58
CA LEU A 213 13.52 4.87 -8.99
C LEU A 213 13.55 3.77 -10.08
N ARG A 214 12.76 3.93 -11.16
CA ARG A 214 12.80 2.98 -12.29
C ARG A 214 14.21 2.81 -12.84
N LYS A 215 14.94 3.91 -13.05
CA LYS A 215 16.32 3.84 -13.52
C LYS A 215 17.26 3.12 -12.55
N CYS A 216 17.04 3.23 -11.23
CA CYS A 216 17.79 2.46 -10.25
C CYS A 216 17.53 0.96 -10.42
N LEU A 217 16.28 0.55 -10.60
CA LEU A 217 15.94 -0.86 -10.82
C LEU A 217 16.45 -1.37 -12.20
N GLU A 218 16.41 -0.52 -13.25
CA GLU A 218 17.03 -0.85 -14.56
C GLU A 218 18.53 -1.14 -14.42
N LYS A 219 19.26 -0.31 -13.66
CA LYS A 219 20.70 -0.52 -13.38
C LYS A 219 20.96 -1.83 -12.61
N ARG A 220 20.00 -2.29 -11.81
CA ARG A 220 20.05 -3.55 -11.05
C ARG A 220 19.63 -4.76 -11.88
N GLY A 221 19.26 -4.58 -13.16
CA GLY A 221 18.95 -5.67 -14.08
C GLY A 221 17.49 -5.92 -14.35
N VAL A 222 16.56 -5.12 -13.80
CA VAL A 222 15.15 -5.22 -14.14
C VAL A 222 14.89 -4.61 -15.52
N THR A 223 14.24 -5.36 -16.39
CA THR A 223 13.89 -4.89 -17.75
C THR A 223 12.51 -4.25 -17.76
N PHE A 224 12.39 -3.01 -18.26
CA PHE A 224 11.12 -2.28 -18.34
C PHE A 224 10.67 -2.03 -19.78
N TYR A 225 9.42 -2.37 -20.07
CA TYR A 225 8.72 -2.00 -21.29
C TYR A 225 7.55 -1.07 -20.94
N MET A 226 7.82 0.25 -20.97
CA MET A 226 6.83 1.28 -20.74
C MET A 226 6.01 1.53 -22.01
N GLN A 227 4.78 2.05 -21.88
CA GLN A 227 3.84 2.28 -22.98
C GLN A 227 3.57 0.98 -23.77
N SER A 228 3.33 -0.10 -23.05
CA SER A 228 3.18 -1.45 -23.60
C SER A 228 1.89 -2.08 -23.10
N ALA A 229 1.05 -2.54 -24.02
CA ALA A 229 -0.24 -3.18 -23.73
C ALA A 229 -0.12 -4.70 -23.83
N LEU A 230 -0.39 -5.42 -22.75
CA LEU A 230 -0.44 -6.88 -22.75
C LEU A 230 -1.46 -7.37 -23.77
N LYS A 231 -1.10 -8.38 -24.56
CA LYS A 231 -1.96 -9.04 -25.56
C LYS A 231 -2.26 -10.49 -25.21
N GLY A 232 -1.32 -11.20 -24.57
CA GLY A 232 -1.49 -12.59 -24.19
C GLY A 232 -0.33 -13.09 -23.34
N ALA A 233 -0.55 -14.22 -22.68
CA ALA A 233 0.46 -14.96 -21.95
C ALA A 233 0.14 -16.44 -22.00
N ALA A 234 0.93 -17.22 -22.74
CA ALA A 234 0.74 -18.65 -22.91
C ALA A 234 2.06 -19.34 -23.31
N SER A 235 2.17 -20.62 -22.99
CA SER A 235 3.29 -21.48 -23.43
C SER A 235 4.68 -20.91 -23.09
N GLY A 236 4.84 -20.31 -21.92
CA GLY A 236 6.11 -19.75 -21.47
C GLY A 236 6.47 -18.40 -22.09
N LYS A 237 5.55 -17.75 -22.79
CA LYS A 237 5.75 -16.48 -23.48
C LYS A 237 4.70 -15.45 -23.07
N VAL A 238 5.13 -14.18 -23.02
CA VAL A 238 4.27 -13.00 -22.81
C VAL A 238 4.36 -12.13 -24.05
N THR A 239 3.23 -11.85 -24.65
CA THR A 239 3.09 -11.02 -25.85
C THR A 239 2.47 -9.68 -25.49
N PHE A 240 3.10 -8.60 -25.89
CA PHE A 240 2.60 -7.24 -25.70
C PHE A 240 2.88 -6.36 -26.92
N GLU A 241 2.07 -5.31 -27.06
CA GLU A 241 2.21 -4.32 -28.14
C GLU A 241 2.82 -3.03 -27.58
N ARG A 242 3.89 -2.56 -28.21
CA ARG A 242 4.54 -1.29 -27.93
C ARG A 242 4.70 -0.48 -29.20
N LYS A 243 4.11 0.72 -29.25
CA LYS A 243 4.17 1.63 -30.43
C LYS A 243 3.81 0.94 -31.75
N GLY A 244 2.75 0.12 -31.73
CA GLY A 244 2.28 -0.64 -32.90
C GLY A 244 3.11 -1.86 -33.28
N LYS A 245 4.18 -2.18 -32.52
CA LYS A 245 5.00 -3.37 -32.73
C LYS A 245 4.72 -4.41 -31.65
N VAL A 246 4.40 -5.63 -32.07
CA VAL A 246 4.28 -6.79 -31.18
C VAL A 246 5.66 -7.26 -30.75
N THR A 247 5.82 -7.49 -29.45
CA THR A 247 7.05 -7.97 -28.82
C THR A 247 6.71 -9.17 -27.94
N GLU A 248 7.59 -10.16 -27.91
CA GLU A 248 7.48 -11.34 -27.03
C GLU A 248 8.66 -11.38 -26.07
N VAL A 249 8.40 -11.82 -24.84
CA VAL A 249 9.42 -12.15 -23.83
C VAL A 249 9.10 -13.51 -23.22
N GLU A 250 10.12 -14.23 -22.79
CA GLU A 250 9.96 -15.50 -22.08
C GLU A 250 9.66 -15.22 -20.59
N ALA A 251 8.76 -16.00 -20.01
CA ALA A 251 8.46 -15.96 -18.58
C ALA A 251 7.91 -17.30 -18.10
N ASP A 252 8.32 -17.75 -16.93
CA ASP A 252 7.79 -18.94 -16.28
C ASP A 252 6.47 -18.62 -15.56
N LYS A 253 6.34 -17.39 -15.06
CA LYS A 253 5.11 -16.84 -14.43
C LYS A 253 4.87 -15.39 -14.86
N VAL A 254 3.60 -15.01 -14.81
CA VAL A 254 3.15 -13.63 -15.10
C VAL A 254 2.36 -13.11 -13.91
N LEU A 255 2.87 -12.10 -13.24
CA LEU A 255 2.16 -11.41 -12.17
C LEU A 255 1.28 -10.29 -12.75
N LEU A 256 -0.04 -10.37 -12.57
CA LEU A 256 -0.93 -9.25 -12.85
C LEU A 256 -0.99 -8.28 -11.65
N ALA A 257 -0.34 -7.13 -11.79
CA ALA A 257 -0.30 -6.05 -10.79
C ALA A 257 -0.98 -4.78 -11.31
N VAL A 258 -2.14 -4.93 -11.99
CA VAL A 258 -2.87 -3.88 -12.68
C VAL A 258 -3.87 -3.11 -11.81
N GLY A 259 -3.71 -3.23 -10.51
CA GLY A 259 -4.49 -2.52 -9.50
C GLY A 259 -5.50 -3.40 -8.79
N ARG A 260 -6.30 -2.77 -7.92
CA ARG A 260 -7.31 -3.42 -7.08
C ARG A 260 -8.69 -2.81 -7.36
N LYS A 261 -9.76 -3.58 -7.11
CA LYS A 261 -11.15 -3.10 -7.16
C LYS A 261 -11.80 -3.22 -5.78
N PRO A 262 -12.66 -2.28 -5.38
CA PRO A 262 -13.47 -2.38 -4.17
C PRO A 262 -14.24 -3.70 -4.11
N LEU A 263 -14.34 -4.32 -2.93
CA LEU A 263 -15.09 -5.54 -2.71
C LEU A 263 -16.51 -5.18 -2.23
N THR A 264 -17.40 -5.00 -3.19
CA THR A 264 -18.82 -4.64 -2.99
C THR A 264 -19.77 -5.80 -3.24
N ASP A 265 -19.28 -6.86 -3.89
CA ASP A 265 -20.10 -8.01 -4.31
C ASP A 265 -20.60 -8.81 -3.09
N GLY A 266 -21.88 -9.21 -3.13
CA GLY A 266 -22.50 -10.13 -2.15
C GLY A 266 -22.81 -9.51 -0.79
N LEU A 267 -22.80 -8.20 -0.65
CA LEU A 267 -23.07 -7.50 0.61
C LEU A 267 -24.52 -7.09 0.83
N GLY A 268 -25.41 -7.23 -0.16
CA GLY A 268 -26.81 -6.77 -0.07
C GLY A 268 -26.94 -5.23 -0.22
N LEU A 269 -26.02 -4.59 -0.95
CA LEU A 269 -25.98 -3.11 -1.05
C LEU A 269 -27.18 -2.53 -1.79
N ASP A 270 -27.64 -3.20 -2.86
CA ASP A 270 -28.78 -2.76 -3.66
C ASP A 270 -30.10 -2.87 -2.87
N GLU A 271 -30.24 -3.96 -2.10
CA GLU A 271 -31.41 -4.23 -1.24
C GLU A 271 -31.55 -3.17 -0.15
N VAL A 272 -30.42 -2.65 0.36
CA VAL A 272 -30.39 -1.63 1.41
C VAL A 272 -30.45 -0.21 0.80
N GLY A 273 -30.19 -0.05 -0.50
CA GLY A 273 -30.21 1.26 -1.18
C GLY A 273 -28.89 2.04 -1.05
N ILE A 274 -27.79 1.37 -0.81
CA ILE A 274 -26.46 1.99 -0.74
C ILE A 274 -25.96 2.29 -2.16
N LYS A 275 -25.57 3.55 -2.39
CA LYS A 275 -25.01 3.97 -3.68
C LYS A 275 -23.54 3.59 -3.82
N TYR A 276 -23.20 2.90 -4.91
CA TYR A 276 -21.84 2.52 -5.25
C TYR A 276 -21.66 2.43 -6.78
N ASP A 277 -20.41 2.43 -7.22
CA ASP A 277 -20.03 2.22 -8.62
C ASP A 277 -18.71 1.39 -8.69
N ALA A 278 -18.10 1.33 -9.86
CA ALA A 278 -16.83 0.64 -10.07
C ALA A 278 -15.65 1.25 -9.27
N LYS A 279 -15.81 2.46 -8.74
CA LYS A 279 -14.81 3.13 -7.88
C LYS A 279 -15.01 2.80 -6.40
N GLY A 280 -16.18 2.29 -6.00
CA GLY A 280 -16.50 1.91 -4.63
C GLY A 280 -17.80 2.51 -4.09
N ILE A 281 -18.05 2.30 -2.80
CA ILE A 281 -19.19 2.85 -2.09
C ILE A 281 -19.02 4.36 -1.93
N ALA A 282 -20.03 5.12 -2.38
CA ALA A 282 -20.04 6.57 -2.23
C ALA A 282 -20.21 6.98 -0.76
N VAL A 283 -19.33 7.81 -0.26
CA VAL A 283 -19.34 8.31 1.12
C VAL A 283 -19.08 9.81 1.20
N ASP A 284 -19.62 10.43 2.22
CA ASP A 284 -19.32 11.84 2.58
C ASP A 284 -17.96 11.96 3.33
N ASP A 285 -17.64 13.12 3.86
CA ASP A 285 -16.39 13.38 4.58
C ASP A 285 -16.32 12.70 5.96
N ASN A 286 -17.46 12.28 6.51
CA ASN A 286 -17.56 11.48 7.72
C ASN A 286 -17.60 9.98 7.46
N MET A 287 -17.38 9.55 6.22
CA MET A 287 -17.46 8.17 5.76
C MET A 287 -18.90 7.60 5.78
N LEU A 288 -19.93 8.44 5.93
CA LEU A 288 -21.33 8.05 5.87
C LEU A 288 -21.73 7.77 4.42
N THR A 289 -22.45 6.68 4.20
CA THR A 289 -22.98 6.28 2.87
C THR A 289 -24.24 7.08 2.50
N SER A 290 -24.92 6.69 1.43
CA SER A 290 -26.25 7.23 1.09
C SER A 290 -27.37 6.78 2.03
N VAL A 291 -27.09 5.88 2.97
CA VAL A 291 -28.03 5.31 3.93
C VAL A 291 -27.60 5.76 5.33
N GLU A 292 -28.54 6.31 6.08
CA GLU A 292 -28.32 6.76 7.45
C GLU A 292 -27.83 5.58 8.33
N ASN A 293 -26.89 5.87 9.25
CA ASN A 293 -26.27 4.90 10.16
C ASN A 293 -25.36 3.85 9.48
N VAL A 294 -25.15 3.91 8.16
CA VAL A 294 -24.26 3.00 7.44
C VAL A 294 -23.06 3.75 6.89
N TYR A 295 -21.87 3.32 7.30
CA TYR A 295 -20.58 3.91 6.92
C TYR A 295 -19.78 2.93 6.05
N ALA A 296 -18.82 3.44 5.25
CA ALA A 296 -17.91 2.60 4.50
C ALA A 296 -16.49 3.16 4.55
N ILE A 297 -15.51 2.32 4.96
CA ILE A 297 -14.13 2.70 5.20
C ILE A 297 -13.13 1.81 4.46
N GLY A 298 -11.96 2.36 4.18
CA GLY A 298 -10.88 1.65 3.48
C GLY A 298 -11.16 1.45 2.00
N ASP A 299 -10.53 0.43 1.42
CA ASP A 299 -10.52 0.21 -0.04
C ASP A 299 -11.92 0.10 -0.65
N VAL A 300 -12.93 -0.31 0.12
CA VAL A 300 -14.31 -0.48 -0.37
C VAL A 300 -14.95 0.82 -0.81
N ASN A 301 -14.53 1.98 -0.26
CA ASN A 301 -15.00 3.30 -0.72
C ASN A 301 -14.12 3.92 -1.82
N GLY A 302 -13.01 3.30 -2.17
CA GLY A 302 -12.13 3.70 -3.27
C GLY A 302 -11.40 5.03 -3.14
N ARG A 303 -11.54 5.76 -2.01
CA ARG A 303 -10.89 7.07 -1.82
C ARG A 303 -9.36 6.95 -1.73
N GLN A 304 -8.87 6.08 -0.84
CA GLN A 304 -7.43 5.86 -0.61
C GLN A 304 -7.21 4.40 -0.19
N MET A 305 -6.63 3.59 -1.07
CA MET A 305 -6.39 2.16 -0.82
C MET A 305 -5.08 1.95 -0.03
N LEU A 306 -5.04 2.47 1.21
CA LEU A 306 -3.92 2.39 2.14
C LEU A 306 -4.41 1.94 3.52
N ALA A 307 -3.67 1.04 4.18
CA ALA A 307 -4.07 0.48 5.47
C ALA A 307 -4.27 1.55 6.56
N HIS A 308 -3.33 2.50 6.66
CA HIS A 308 -3.41 3.61 7.61
C HIS A 308 -4.50 4.64 7.23
N ALA A 309 -4.81 4.81 5.94
CA ALA A 309 -5.96 5.62 5.53
C ALA A 309 -7.28 4.99 6.00
N ALA A 310 -7.42 3.66 5.84
CA ALA A 310 -8.58 2.92 6.33
C ALA A 310 -8.75 3.03 7.85
N GLU A 311 -7.65 2.98 8.63
CA GLU A 311 -7.65 3.21 10.07
C GLU A 311 -8.13 4.62 10.43
N MET A 312 -7.63 5.65 9.76
CA MET A 312 -8.03 7.04 10.01
C MET A 312 -9.48 7.32 9.56
N GLN A 313 -9.93 6.71 8.48
CA GLN A 313 -11.34 6.75 8.05
C GLN A 313 -12.25 6.10 9.11
N GLY A 314 -11.84 4.97 9.68
CA GLY A 314 -12.56 4.31 10.76
C GLY A 314 -12.67 5.17 12.01
N LYS A 315 -11.58 5.85 12.38
CA LYS A 315 -11.59 6.81 13.50
C LYS A 315 -12.54 7.97 13.24
N ARG A 316 -12.57 8.53 12.03
CA ARG A 316 -13.51 9.60 11.62
C ARG A 316 -14.96 9.11 11.71
N ALA A 317 -15.26 7.90 11.20
CA ALA A 317 -16.62 7.33 11.26
C ALA A 317 -17.08 7.15 12.73
N VAL A 318 -16.23 6.58 13.58
CA VAL A 318 -16.56 6.41 15.02
C VAL A 318 -16.75 7.76 15.70
N ASN A 319 -15.90 8.76 15.41
CA ASN A 319 -16.09 10.11 15.97
C ASN A 319 -17.43 10.72 15.55
N ALA A 320 -17.84 10.56 14.30
CA ALA A 320 -19.16 10.99 13.82
C ALA A 320 -20.29 10.27 14.56
N ILE A 321 -20.18 8.94 14.76
CA ILE A 321 -21.18 8.13 15.51
C ILE A 321 -21.35 8.61 16.95
N VAL A 322 -20.25 8.94 17.65
CA VAL A 322 -20.31 9.39 19.05
C VAL A 322 -20.44 10.92 19.21
N GLY A 323 -20.61 11.65 18.11
CA GLY A 323 -20.79 13.13 18.12
C GLY A 323 -19.52 13.90 18.50
N CYS A 324 -18.33 13.35 18.26
CA CYS A 324 -17.05 14.01 18.47
C CYS A 324 -16.47 14.55 17.15
N GLY A 325 -15.74 15.67 17.22
CA GLY A 325 -14.92 16.15 16.11
C GLY A 325 -13.52 15.55 16.09
N ASP A 326 -12.79 15.74 14.98
CA ASP A 326 -11.36 15.45 14.86
C ASP A 326 -10.69 16.38 13.82
N ASP A 327 -9.34 16.40 13.84
CA ASP A 327 -8.50 17.19 12.94
C ASP A 327 -7.77 16.30 11.91
N ILE A 328 -8.33 15.13 11.55
CA ILE A 328 -7.72 14.21 10.59
C ILE A 328 -7.63 14.87 9.20
N ARG A 329 -6.42 14.90 8.66
CA ARG A 329 -6.09 15.53 7.37
C ARG A 329 -5.91 14.43 6.29
N PHE A 330 -6.97 14.12 5.53
CA PHE A 330 -6.89 13.14 4.43
C PHE A 330 -6.14 13.67 3.20
N ASP A 331 -5.94 14.98 3.10
CA ASP A 331 -5.10 15.63 2.09
C ASP A 331 -3.59 15.51 2.40
N VAL A 332 -3.24 15.15 3.63
CA VAL A 332 -1.87 14.91 4.11
C VAL A 332 -1.70 13.43 4.44
N MET A 333 -1.94 12.56 3.46
CA MET A 333 -1.83 11.10 3.64
C MET A 333 -0.52 10.61 3.01
N PRO A 334 0.45 10.15 3.82
CA PRO A 334 1.72 9.64 3.30
C PRO A 334 1.54 8.28 2.64
N ALA A 335 2.37 8.00 1.65
CA ALA A 335 2.43 6.70 0.98
C ALA A 335 3.88 6.29 0.74
N ALA A 336 4.17 4.99 0.81
CA ALA A 336 5.50 4.45 0.57
C ALA A 336 5.48 3.24 -0.35
N VAL A 337 6.58 3.03 -1.06
CA VAL A 337 6.88 1.90 -1.94
C VAL A 337 8.20 1.29 -1.46
N PHE A 338 8.14 0.07 -0.97
CA PHE A 338 9.27 -0.61 -0.34
C PHE A 338 10.10 -1.39 -1.36
N THR A 339 10.61 -0.64 -2.33
CA THR A 339 11.65 -1.09 -3.27
C THR A 339 13.05 -0.87 -2.67
N LEU A 340 14.10 -1.24 -3.38
CA LEU A 340 15.50 -0.90 -3.06
C LEU A 340 16.09 -0.06 -4.20
N PRO A 341 16.31 1.26 -3.96
CA PRO A 341 15.95 2.05 -2.78
C PRO A 341 14.43 2.22 -2.61
N GLU A 342 13.97 2.62 -1.42
CA GLU A 342 12.57 2.96 -1.16
C GLU A 342 12.14 4.21 -1.93
N ALA A 343 10.81 4.38 -2.09
CA ALA A 343 10.24 5.68 -2.46
C ALA A 343 9.04 5.99 -1.58
N ALA A 344 8.84 7.26 -1.26
CA ALA A 344 7.70 7.70 -0.46
C ALA A 344 7.25 9.11 -0.87
N SER A 345 6.00 9.43 -0.54
CA SER A 345 5.40 10.72 -0.90
C SER A 345 4.31 11.14 0.08
N VAL A 346 4.12 12.44 0.21
CA VAL A 346 2.96 13.05 0.89
C VAL A 346 2.59 14.35 0.20
N GLY A 347 1.31 14.65 0.12
CA GLY A 347 0.78 15.88 -0.45
C GLY A 347 0.80 15.94 -1.97
N LYS A 348 0.83 17.15 -2.54
CA LYS A 348 0.76 17.39 -3.98
C LYS A 348 2.07 17.04 -4.70
N THR A 349 1.97 16.43 -5.88
CA THR A 349 3.11 16.25 -6.79
C THR A 349 3.41 17.53 -7.56
N GLU A 350 4.62 17.67 -8.06
CA GLU A 350 4.97 18.79 -8.96
C GLU A 350 4.15 18.76 -10.26
N ASP A 351 3.81 17.55 -10.73
CA ASP A 351 2.96 17.36 -11.90
C ASP A 351 1.54 17.90 -11.67
N ALA A 352 0.96 17.65 -10.48
CA ALA A 352 -0.35 18.20 -10.11
C ALA A 352 -0.32 19.73 -9.99
N LEU A 353 0.69 20.29 -9.33
CA LEU A 353 0.84 21.76 -9.19
C LEU A 353 1.00 22.45 -10.56
N LYS A 354 1.75 21.85 -11.48
CA LYS A 354 1.86 22.34 -12.87
C LYS A 354 0.53 22.30 -13.61
N ALA A 355 -0.21 21.21 -13.46
CA ALA A 355 -1.52 21.05 -14.10
C ALA A 355 -2.57 22.04 -13.55
N GLU A 356 -2.49 22.37 -12.27
CA GLU A 356 -3.33 23.39 -11.62
C GLU A 356 -2.92 24.82 -11.97
N GLY A 357 -1.74 25.04 -12.58
CA GLY A 357 -1.18 26.38 -12.81
C GLY A 357 -0.81 27.10 -11.51
N ALA A 358 -0.53 26.34 -10.45
CA ALA A 358 -0.19 26.89 -9.14
C ALA A 358 1.18 27.58 -9.15
N ASP A 359 1.32 28.66 -8.37
CA ASP A 359 2.63 29.22 -8.05
C ASP A 359 3.27 28.39 -6.92
N TYR A 360 4.44 27.79 -7.20
CA TYR A 360 5.11 26.90 -6.26
C TYR A 360 6.63 27.00 -6.38
N ARG A 361 7.34 26.53 -5.34
CA ARG A 361 8.79 26.32 -5.38
C ARG A 361 9.11 24.85 -5.21
N SER A 362 10.17 24.37 -5.89
CA SER A 362 10.69 23.00 -5.78
C SER A 362 12.11 23.05 -5.22
N ILE A 363 12.31 22.44 -4.06
CA ILE A 363 13.59 22.37 -3.34
C ILE A 363 14.05 20.92 -3.40
N LYS A 364 15.31 20.67 -3.74
CA LYS A 364 15.84 19.32 -3.92
C LYS A 364 17.13 19.14 -3.12
N HIS A 365 17.15 18.13 -2.29
CA HIS A 365 18.33 17.70 -1.53
C HIS A 365 18.71 16.27 -1.93
N TYR A 366 20.01 15.98 -1.96
CA TYR A 366 20.52 14.73 -2.48
C TYR A 366 21.24 13.93 -1.39
N TYR A 367 20.98 12.62 -1.30
CA TYR A 367 21.61 11.72 -0.34
C TYR A 367 23.14 11.77 -0.37
N ARG A 368 23.76 11.93 -1.54
CA ARG A 368 25.21 12.06 -1.68
C ARG A 368 25.83 13.27 -0.95
N ALA A 369 25.02 14.25 -0.54
CA ALA A 369 25.45 15.40 0.25
C ALA A 369 25.15 15.21 1.77
N ASN A 370 24.42 14.15 2.15
CA ASN A 370 24.10 13.85 3.54
C ASN A 370 25.17 12.94 4.15
N GLY A 371 25.81 13.38 5.25
CA GLY A 371 26.90 12.64 5.90
C GLY A 371 26.53 11.24 6.37
N LYS A 372 25.29 11.04 6.87
CA LYS A 372 24.81 9.71 7.30
C LYS A 372 24.63 8.78 6.10
N ALA A 373 24.06 9.27 4.99
CA ALA A 373 23.89 8.49 3.78
C ALA A 373 25.25 8.03 3.20
N VAL A 374 26.25 8.92 3.19
CA VAL A 374 27.62 8.57 2.79
C VAL A 374 28.22 7.51 3.72
N ALA A 375 28.07 7.66 5.03
CA ALA A 375 28.57 6.69 6.01
C ALA A 375 27.88 5.31 5.92
N MET A 376 26.63 5.27 5.46
CA MET A 376 25.87 4.05 5.20
C MET A 376 26.14 3.42 3.83
N ASN A 377 26.92 4.06 2.95
CA ASN A 377 27.04 3.70 1.52
C ASN A 377 25.70 3.73 0.75
N GLU A 378 24.74 4.56 1.20
CA GLU A 378 23.41 4.70 0.64
C GLU A 378 23.22 6.08 -0.01
N THR A 379 24.09 6.39 -0.99
CA THR A 379 24.18 7.73 -1.61
C THR A 379 23.21 7.95 -2.77
N GLU A 380 22.56 6.89 -3.25
CA GLU A 380 21.54 6.99 -4.30
C GLU A 380 20.21 7.44 -3.68
N GLY A 381 19.83 8.68 -3.94
CA GLY A 381 18.59 9.22 -3.41
C GLY A 381 18.44 10.73 -3.59
N MET A 382 17.20 11.18 -3.46
CA MET A 382 16.82 12.59 -3.51
C MET A 382 15.54 12.81 -2.70
N LEU A 383 15.52 13.88 -1.93
CA LEU A 383 14.34 14.46 -1.33
C LEU A 383 13.92 15.69 -2.14
N LYS A 384 12.64 15.83 -2.41
CA LYS A 384 12.02 16.95 -3.12
C LYS A 384 10.89 17.51 -2.28
N LEU A 385 11.06 18.75 -1.79
CA LEU A 385 10.02 19.52 -1.13
C LEU A 385 9.34 20.45 -2.15
N LEU A 386 8.03 20.57 -2.02
CA LEU A 386 7.19 21.48 -2.80
C LEU A 386 6.50 22.45 -1.84
N THR A 387 6.58 23.75 -2.12
CA THR A 387 5.93 24.77 -1.31
C THR A 387 4.97 25.60 -2.16
N ASP A 388 3.97 26.19 -1.55
CA ASP A 388 3.18 27.25 -2.17
C ASP A 388 3.96 28.58 -2.20
N ALA A 389 3.33 29.63 -2.74
CA ALA A 389 3.90 30.97 -2.82
C ALA A 389 4.25 31.58 -1.46
N GLY A 390 3.54 31.18 -0.39
CA GLY A 390 3.78 31.60 0.99
C GLY A 390 4.85 30.79 1.73
N GLY A 391 5.50 29.83 1.07
CA GLY A 391 6.53 28.99 1.65
C GLY A 391 6.01 27.83 2.48
N LYS A 392 4.67 27.59 2.54
CA LYS A 392 4.07 26.43 3.22
C LYS A 392 4.39 25.15 2.43
N VAL A 393 4.83 24.12 3.12
CA VAL A 393 5.08 22.81 2.52
C VAL A 393 3.75 22.16 2.10
N VAL A 394 3.61 21.88 0.79
CA VAL A 394 2.42 21.28 0.18
C VAL A 394 2.67 19.90 -0.40
N GLY A 395 3.93 19.46 -0.47
CA GLY A 395 4.31 18.14 -0.91
C GLY A 395 5.74 17.77 -0.56
N CYS A 396 5.97 16.49 -0.29
CA CYS A 396 7.31 15.91 -0.10
C CYS A 396 7.38 14.58 -0.79
N HIS A 397 8.42 14.39 -1.62
CA HIS A 397 8.62 13.17 -2.39
C HIS A 397 10.09 12.75 -2.27
N VAL A 398 10.31 11.50 -1.88
CA VAL A 398 11.64 10.97 -1.61
C VAL A 398 11.83 9.65 -2.34
N TYR A 399 13.02 9.41 -2.90
CA TYR A 399 13.52 8.08 -3.14
C TYR A 399 14.91 7.97 -2.52
N GLY A 400 15.21 6.83 -1.91
CA GLY A 400 16.46 6.61 -1.19
C GLY A 400 16.25 5.72 0.05
N ALA A 401 17.32 5.48 0.80
CA ALA A 401 17.25 4.73 2.06
C ALA A 401 16.29 5.41 3.05
N HIS A 402 15.44 4.62 3.70
CA HIS A 402 14.48 5.10 4.72
C HIS A 402 13.53 6.22 4.24
N ALA A 403 13.17 6.22 2.96
CA ALA A 403 12.29 7.24 2.39
C ALA A 403 10.93 7.28 3.11
N ALA A 404 10.41 6.14 3.53
CA ALA A 404 9.15 6.04 4.28
C ALA A 404 9.19 6.80 5.60
N ASP A 405 10.26 6.66 6.37
CA ASP A 405 10.43 7.32 7.68
C ASP A 405 10.61 8.84 7.51
N LEU A 406 11.37 9.28 6.51
CA LEU A 406 11.59 10.70 6.22
C LEU A 406 10.30 11.41 5.78
N VAL A 407 9.50 10.76 4.92
CA VAL A 407 8.21 11.31 4.49
C VAL A 407 7.22 11.33 5.65
N GLN A 408 7.28 10.37 6.58
CA GLN A 408 6.43 10.39 7.78
C GLN A 408 6.72 11.60 8.67
N GLU A 409 7.99 11.98 8.84
CA GLU A 409 8.37 13.21 9.56
C GLU A 409 7.76 14.45 8.90
N VAL A 410 7.95 14.62 7.58
CA VAL A 410 7.40 15.76 6.85
C VAL A 410 5.86 15.74 6.87
N SER A 411 5.22 14.57 6.79
CA SER A 411 3.77 14.43 6.89
C SER A 411 3.24 14.98 8.23
N ALA A 412 3.90 14.64 9.35
CA ALA A 412 3.53 15.16 10.66
C ALA A 412 3.65 16.68 10.73
N LEU A 413 4.70 17.24 10.16
CA LEU A 413 4.93 18.70 10.09
C LEU A 413 3.92 19.39 9.15
N MET A 414 3.55 18.78 8.04
CA MET A 414 2.52 19.28 7.12
C MET A 414 1.13 19.34 7.80
N CYS A 415 0.81 18.44 8.70
CA CYS A 415 -0.40 18.51 9.51
C CYS A 415 -0.43 19.78 10.38
N GLN A 416 0.71 20.34 10.72
CA GLN A 416 0.87 21.61 11.45
C GLN A 416 1.04 22.83 10.54
N ASN A 417 0.85 22.67 9.21
CA ASN A 417 1.03 23.71 8.21
C ASN A 417 2.43 24.36 8.23
N ILE A 418 3.48 23.55 8.37
CA ILE A 418 4.87 24.00 8.44
C ILE A 418 5.26 24.82 7.18
N THR A 419 6.07 25.86 7.36
CA THR A 419 6.74 26.56 6.26
C THR A 419 8.21 26.19 6.22
N VAL A 420 8.89 26.39 5.07
CA VAL A 420 10.33 26.11 4.93
C VAL A 420 11.15 26.92 5.95
N GLU A 421 10.84 28.20 6.17
CA GLU A 421 11.52 29.03 7.17
C GLU A 421 11.45 28.43 8.58
N LYS A 422 10.26 27.92 8.98
CA LYS A 422 10.12 27.25 10.28
C LYS A 422 10.75 25.88 10.32
N LEU A 423 10.86 25.20 9.17
CA LEU A 423 11.52 23.92 9.06
C LEU A 423 13.03 24.07 9.31
N ASP A 424 13.64 25.15 8.81
CA ASP A 424 15.05 25.48 9.03
C ASP A 424 15.38 25.78 10.50
N ASP A 425 14.38 26.18 11.29
CA ASP A 425 14.54 26.41 12.75
C ASP A 425 14.46 25.09 13.58
N ILE A 426 14.12 23.97 12.96
CA ILE A 426 14.02 22.67 13.65
C ILE A 426 15.39 22.00 13.72
N THR A 427 15.86 21.74 14.94
CA THR A 427 17.14 21.04 15.14
C THR A 427 16.99 19.57 14.80
N HIS A 428 17.75 19.08 13.83
CA HIS A 428 17.87 17.66 13.49
C HIS A 428 19.09 17.05 14.20
N ILE A 429 18.98 15.78 14.58
CA ILE A 429 20.10 15.05 15.23
C ILE A 429 21.20 14.80 14.18
N HIS A 430 22.43 15.16 14.51
CA HIS A 430 23.61 14.88 13.67
C HIS A 430 24.38 13.64 14.15
N PRO A 431 24.81 12.71 13.26
CA PRO A 431 24.43 12.61 11.86
C PRO A 431 23.19 11.71 11.65
N THR A 432 22.20 12.18 10.93
CA THR A 432 21.01 11.39 10.56
C THR A 432 20.62 11.60 9.11
N LEU A 433 19.77 10.70 8.58
CA LEU A 433 19.16 10.91 7.27
C LEU A 433 18.14 12.05 7.29
N SER A 434 17.48 12.33 8.43
CA SER A 434 16.51 13.42 8.57
C SER A 434 17.07 14.80 8.27
N GLU A 435 18.40 15.03 8.43
CA GLU A 435 19.03 16.30 8.05
C GLU A 435 18.82 16.64 6.57
N ILE A 436 18.53 15.67 5.71
CA ILE A 436 18.23 15.91 4.29
C ILE A 436 16.94 16.75 4.10
N ILE A 437 16.09 16.85 5.10
CA ILE A 437 14.84 17.62 5.03
C ILE A 437 15.14 19.11 4.98
N VAL A 438 16.19 19.56 5.66
CA VAL A 438 16.61 20.97 5.73
C VAL A 438 17.82 21.30 4.84
N GLY A 439 18.60 20.31 4.35
CA GLY A 439 19.69 20.48 3.38
C GLY A 439 21.07 20.26 3.91
#